data_71f10efbe09987b2f23f564ee3b2f6b2
#
_entry.id   71f10efbe09987b2f23f564ee3b2f6b2
#
_cell.length_a   1.000
_cell.length_b   1.000
_cell.length_c   1.000
_cell.angle_alpha   90.00
_cell.angle_beta   90.00
_cell.angle_gamma   90.00
#
_symmetry.space_group_name_H-M   'P 1'
#
loop_
_entity.id
_entity.type
_entity.pdbx_description
1 polymer ?
#
loop_
_entity_poly.entity_id
_entity_poly.type
_entity_poly.pdbx_seq_one_letter_code
_entity_poly.pdbx_strand_id
1 'polypeptide(L)'
;MKVKQPTHQNFFKVSGLLKKKGLHTICQSAKCPNISECWSQKTATFLIMGDVCTRNCRFCAVKSGIPEKLSPEEPARISEAVKAMELTYVVITSVTRDDLKDGGASFFADTVNTVRSKSADIKIELLIPDFKGSKDALKTVIRSRPSVINHNLEVPSVLYSYINRDPKNYVRSLKVIENAKKMGAYTKSGIMVGLGEDYPHIIQTFKDLRNASCDMLTIGQYLQATKSNLPVKKYYTPDEFEYLKTTALSMGIKQVESGPLVRSSYRAYDLYNRLMKEH
;
A
#
# COMPACT_ATOMS: atom_id res chain seq x y z
N MET A 1 -6.43 2.93 -21.88
CA MET A 1 -6.30 1.74 -21.02
C MET A 1 -7.67 1.05 -20.95
N LYS A 2 -7.77 -0.26 -21.22
CA LYS A 2 -9.02 -1.02 -21.04
C LYS A 2 -9.01 -1.68 -19.67
N VAL A 3 -10.07 -1.50 -18.88
CA VAL A 3 -10.26 -2.10 -17.56
C VAL A 3 -11.28 -3.23 -17.69
N LYS A 4 -11.04 -4.38 -17.06
CA LYS A 4 -11.97 -5.52 -17.08
C LYS A 4 -13.25 -5.16 -16.32
N GLN A 5 -14.39 -5.47 -16.91
CA GLN A 5 -15.69 -5.32 -16.26
C GLN A 5 -15.92 -6.42 -15.21
N PRO A 6 -16.70 -6.16 -14.15
CA PRO A 6 -17.00 -7.15 -13.10
C PRO A 6 -18.03 -8.17 -13.58
N THR A 7 -17.58 -9.22 -14.25
CA THR A 7 -18.47 -10.31 -14.75
C THR A 7 -18.30 -11.62 -13.99
N HIS A 8 -17.23 -11.78 -13.22
CA HIS A 8 -16.91 -13.02 -12.56
C HIS A 8 -17.70 -13.20 -11.23
N GLN A 9 -18.23 -14.39 -10.97
CA GLN A 9 -19.02 -14.69 -9.76
C GLN A 9 -18.29 -14.36 -8.44
N ASN A 10 -16.96 -14.58 -8.38
CA ASN A 10 -16.18 -14.26 -7.20
C ASN A 10 -16.17 -12.77 -6.87
N PHE A 11 -16.21 -11.88 -7.88
CA PHE A 11 -16.33 -10.44 -7.63
C PHE A 11 -17.54 -10.11 -6.77
N PHE A 12 -18.70 -10.68 -7.12
CA PHE A 12 -19.94 -10.44 -6.38
C PHE A 12 -19.92 -11.10 -4.99
N LYS A 13 -19.29 -12.28 -4.85
CA LYS A 13 -19.10 -12.94 -3.55
C LYS A 13 -18.25 -12.09 -2.62
N VAL A 14 -17.11 -11.58 -3.10
CA VAL A 14 -16.21 -10.68 -2.33
C VAL A 14 -16.96 -9.39 -1.94
N SER A 15 -17.61 -8.74 -2.90
CA SER A 15 -18.40 -7.52 -2.67
C SER A 15 -19.49 -7.73 -1.61
N GLY A 16 -20.26 -8.82 -1.73
CA GLY A 16 -21.32 -9.18 -0.77
C GLY A 16 -20.77 -9.46 0.62
N LEU A 17 -19.66 -10.19 0.73
CA LEU A 17 -19.00 -10.49 1.99
C LEU A 17 -18.53 -9.22 2.72
N LEU A 18 -17.84 -8.33 2.00
CA LEU A 18 -17.33 -7.07 2.54
C LEU A 18 -18.48 -6.19 3.04
N LYS A 19 -19.54 -6.05 2.23
CA LYS A 19 -20.73 -5.29 2.60
C LYS A 19 -21.43 -5.88 3.84
N LYS A 20 -21.64 -7.20 3.87
CA LYS A 20 -22.28 -7.90 5.01
C LYS A 20 -21.52 -7.70 6.32
N LYS A 21 -20.17 -7.63 6.24
CA LYS A 21 -19.31 -7.45 7.41
C LYS A 21 -18.99 -5.99 7.75
N GLY A 22 -19.52 -5.03 6.99
CA GLY A 22 -19.20 -3.60 7.18
C GLY A 22 -17.71 -3.29 7.08
N LEU A 23 -17.00 -3.95 6.14
CA LEU A 23 -15.56 -3.78 5.95
C LEU A 23 -15.25 -2.85 4.79
N HIS A 24 -14.25 -2.01 4.97
CA HIS A 24 -13.72 -1.11 3.95
C HIS A 24 -12.55 -1.73 3.19
N THR A 25 -12.39 -1.35 1.93
CA THR A 25 -11.22 -1.69 1.12
C THR A 25 -10.66 -0.46 0.44
N ILE A 26 -9.33 -0.38 0.34
CA ILE A 26 -8.68 0.68 -0.44
C ILE A 26 -9.05 0.55 -1.93
N CYS A 27 -9.40 -0.65 -2.39
CA CYS A 27 -9.85 -0.88 -3.75
C CYS A 27 -11.09 -0.05 -4.11
N GLN A 28 -12.04 0.08 -3.20
CA GLN A 28 -13.25 0.91 -3.36
C GLN A 28 -12.95 2.38 -3.07
N SER A 29 -12.35 2.68 -1.92
CA SER A 29 -12.10 4.06 -1.46
C SER A 29 -11.18 4.83 -2.39
N ALA A 30 -10.17 4.19 -2.98
CA ALA A 30 -9.26 4.79 -3.96
C ALA A 30 -9.71 4.63 -5.43
N LYS A 31 -10.91 4.08 -5.69
CA LYS A 31 -11.43 3.82 -7.05
C LYS A 31 -10.42 3.07 -7.93
N CYS A 32 -9.86 1.98 -7.39
CA CYS A 32 -8.80 1.21 -8.04
C CYS A 32 -9.27 0.60 -9.37
N PRO A 33 -8.54 0.79 -10.48
CA PRO A 33 -8.92 0.22 -11.77
C PRO A 33 -8.86 -1.31 -11.82
N ASN A 34 -8.12 -1.93 -10.90
CA ASN A 34 -7.92 -3.38 -10.86
C ASN A 34 -8.98 -4.13 -10.02
N ILE A 35 -9.96 -3.41 -9.46
CA ILE A 35 -10.93 -3.99 -8.51
C ILE A 35 -11.62 -5.24 -9.08
N SER A 36 -12.03 -5.20 -10.35
CA SER A 36 -12.71 -6.31 -11.02
C SER A 36 -11.81 -7.53 -11.16
N GLU A 37 -10.55 -7.33 -11.53
CA GLU A 37 -9.57 -8.42 -11.66
C GLU A 37 -9.22 -9.01 -10.30
N CYS A 38 -8.81 -8.18 -9.33
CA CYS A 38 -8.40 -8.62 -8.01
C CYS A 38 -9.52 -9.36 -7.28
N TRP A 39 -10.74 -8.83 -7.28
CA TRP A 39 -11.86 -9.47 -6.58
C TRP A 39 -12.32 -10.74 -7.28
N SER A 40 -12.18 -10.84 -8.61
CA SER A 40 -12.41 -12.11 -9.32
C SER A 40 -11.42 -13.21 -8.92
N GLN A 41 -10.23 -12.80 -8.48
CA GLN A 41 -9.20 -13.68 -7.92
C GLN A 41 -9.27 -13.82 -6.40
N LYS A 42 -10.40 -13.45 -5.80
CA LYS A 42 -10.63 -13.41 -4.34
C LYS A 42 -9.62 -12.55 -3.56
N THR A 43 -8.97 -11.57 -4.20
CA THR A 43 -7.96 -10.72 -3.58
C THR A 43 -8.53 -9.34 -3.30
N ALA A 44 -8.43 -8.86 -2.07
CA ALA A 44 -8.80 -7.51 -1.67
C ALA A 44 -7.75 -6.94 -0.70
N THR A 45 -7.57 -5.61 -0.72
CA THR A 45 -6.75 -4.91 0.27
C THR A 45 -7.67 -4.26 1.29
N PHE A 46 -7.65 -4.77 2.52
CA PHE A 46 -8.48 -4.24 3.60
C PHE A 46 -8.00 -2.86 4.02
N LEU A 47 -8.95 -1.96 4.24
CA LEU A 47 -8.71 -0.62 4.77
C LEU A 47 -9.27 -0.57 6.19
N ILE A 48 -8.39 -0.46 7.18
CA ILE A 48 -8.75 -0.46 8.59
C ILE A 48 -8.86 0.95 9.17
N MET A 49 -9.50 1.06 10.33
CA MET A 49 -9.70 2.31 11.08
C MET A 49 -10.65 3.30 10.39
N GLY A 50 -11.60 2.76 9.61
CA GLY A 50 -12.62 3.52 8.89
C GLY A 50 -12.20 3.92 7.47
N ASP A 51 -12.95 4.86 6.87
CA ASP A 51 -12.77 5.32 5.48
C ASP A 51 -12.47 6.83 5.36
N VAL A 52 -12.26 7.54 6.50
CA VAL A 52 -11.92 8.96 6.55
C VAL A 52 -10.50 9.14 7.06
N CYS A 53 -9.67 9.83 6.27
CA CYS A 53 -8.26 10.07 6.54
C CYS A 53 -8.06 11.46 7.18
N THR A 54 -7.15 11.58 8.15
CA THR A 54 -6.77 12.88 8.73
C THR A 54 -5.91 13.73 7.79
N ARG A 55 -5.42 13.16 6.69
CA ARG A 55 -4.60 13.84 5.68
C ARG A 55 -5.36 14.01 4.38
N ASN A 56 -5.00 15.07 3.63
CA ASN A 56 -5.62 15.43 2.35
C ASN A 56 -4.58 15.45 1.22
N CYS A 57 -4.07 14.27 0.84
CA CYS A 57 -3.14 14.15 -0.28
C CYS A 57 -3.89 14.33 -1.61
N ARG A 58 -3.46 15.26 -2.48
CA ARG A 58 -4.18 15.65 -3.71
C ARG A 58 -4.30 14.56 -4.77
N PHE A 59 -3.52 13.48 -4.67
CA PHE A 59 -3.62 12.33 -5.57
C PHE A 59 -4.63 11.28 -5.09
N CYS A 60 -5.03 11.33 -3.80
CA CYS A 60 -5.79 10.28 -3.14
C CYS A 60 -7.30 10.56 -3.23
N ALA A 61 -8.10 9.52 -3.51
CA ALA A 61 -9.56 9.62 -3.53
C ALA A 61 -10.23 9.21 -2.20
N VAL A 62 -9.44 8.80 -1.20
CA VAL A 62 -9.96 8.55 0.15
C VAL A 62 -10.46 9.86 0.75
N LYS A 63 -11.62 9.83 1.39
CA LYS A 63 -12.20 11.00 2.05
C LYS A 63 -11.25 11.55 3.11
N SER A 64 -11.09 12.86 3.18
CA SER A 64 -10.34 13.52 4.25
C SER A 64 -11.31 14.23 5.20
N GLY A 65 -10.95 14.25 6.49
CA GLY A 65 -11.79 14.87 7.52
C GLY A 65 -11.47 14.36 8.92
N ILE A 66 -12.47 14.42 9.79
CA ILE A 66 -12.41 13.90 11.15
C ILE A 66 -12.88 12.44 11.13
N PRO A 67 -12.01 11.46 11.42
CA PRO A 67 -12.41 10.06 11.43
C PRO A 67 -13.32 9.72 12.62
N GLU A 68 -14.13 8.70 12.44
CA GLU A 68 -14.92 8.13 13.53
C GLU A 68 -14.04 7.38 14.56
N LYS A 69 -14.65 7.05 15.70
CA LYS A 69 -13.99 6.20 16.71
C LYS A 69 -13.66 4.83 16.13
N LEU A 70 -12.58 4.23 16.61
CA LEU A 70 -12.20 2.87 16.21
C LEU A 70 -13.29 1.87 16.64
N SER A 71 -13.58 0.91 15.75
CA SER A 71 -14.44 -0.23 16.08
C SER A 71 -13.58 -1.39 16.62
N PRO A 72 -13.70 -1.75 17.89
CA PRO A 72 -12.91 -2.84 18.48
C PRO A 72 -13.14 -4.20 17.81
N GLU A 73 -14.29 -4.38 17.15
CA GLU A 73 -14.66 -5.62 16.46
C GLU A 73 -14.12 -5.71 15.03
N GLU A 74 -13.55 -4.62 14.48
CA GLU A 74 -13.06 -4.60 13.09
C GLU A 74 -11.97 -5.67 12.85
N PRO A 75 -10.97 -5.89 13.74
CA PRO A 75 -9.98 -6.97 13.58
C PRO A 75 -10.62 -8.35 13.46
N ALA A 76 -11.66 -8.65 14.26
CA ALA A 76 -12.37 -9.91 14.23
C ALA A 76 -13.12 -10.10 12.90
N ARG A 77 -13.83 -9.06 12.43
CA ARG A 77 -14.54 -9.08 11.14
C ARG A 77 -13.60 -9.30 9.96
N ILE A 78 -12.39 -8.67 9.99
CA ILE A 78 -11.35 -8.87 8.98
C ILE A 78 -10.87 -10.32 9.00
N SER A 79 -10.56 -10.86 10.18
CA SER A 79 -10.12 -12.26 10.33
C SER A 79 -11.15 -13.25 9.76
N GLU A 80 -12.43 -13.01 10.01
CA GLU A 80 -13.51 -13.82 9.43
C GLU A 80 -13.61 -13.68 7.90
N ALA A 81 -13.41 -12.48 7.36
CA ALA A 81 -13.40 -12.26 5.92
C ALA A 81 -12.21 -12.95 5.25
N VAL A 82 -11.01 -12.85 5.84
CA VAL A 82 -9.80 -13.54 5.38
C VAL A 82 -10.03 -15.06 5.31
N LYS A 83 -10.62 -15.65 6.35
CA LYS A 83 -10.97 -17.09 6.38
C LYS A 83 -12.02 -17.44 5.34
N ALA A 84 -13.08 -16.65 5.21
CA ALA A 84 -14.16 -16.89 4.24
C ALA A 84 -13.71 -16.76 2.78
N MET A 85 -12.68 -15.95 2.51
CA MET A 85 -12.04 -15.81 1.20
C MET A 85 -10.95 -16.86 0.96
N GLU A 86 -10.60 -17.66 1.96
CA GLU A 86 -9.53 -18.67 1.91
C GLU A 86 -8.17 -18.08 1.50
N LEU A 87 -7.83 -16.90 2.05
CA LEU A 87 -6.60 -16.20 1.68
C LEU A 87 -5.38 -16.86 2.31
N THR A 88 -4.33 -17.03 1.51
CA THR A 88 -2.98 -17.41 1.96
C THR A 88 -2.06 -16.20 2.11
N TYR A 89 -2.44 -15.08 1.48
CA TYR A 89 -1.76 -13.78 1.56
C TYR A 89 -2.80 -12.68 1.67
N VAL A 90 -2.60 -11.74 2.59
CA VAL A 90 -3.49 -10.60 2.78
C VAL A 90 -2.71 -9.30 2.87
N VAL A 91 -3.21 -8.26 2.20
CA VAL A 91 -2.71 -6.89 2.37
C VAL A 91 -3.70 -6.11 3.22
N ILE A 92 -3.19 -5.49 4.26
CA ILE A 92 -3.95 -4.63 5.17
C ILE A 92 -3.32 -3.23 5.15
N THR A 93 -4.13 -2.22 4.93
CA THR A 93 -3.74 -0.82 4.98
C THR A 93 -4.70 -0.03 5.85
N SER A 94 -4.39 1.23 6.13
CA SER A 94 -5.27 2.11 6.89
C SER A 94 -5.43 3.47 6.22
N VAL A 95 -6.46 4.20 6.64
CA VAL A 95 -6.43 5.65 6.59
C VAL A 95 -5.36 6.18 7.57
N THR A 96 -4.80 7.38 7.33
CA THR A 96 -3.93 7.99 8.33
C THR A 96 -4.78 8.49 9.50
N ARG A 97 -4.32 8.19 10.72
CA ARG A 97 -4.97 8.52 11.99
C ARG A 97 -4.03 9.34 12.86
N ASP A 98 -3.69 10.55 12.36
CA ASP A 98 -2.86 11.52 13.10
C ASP A 98 -3.52 12.05 14.38
N ASP A 99 -4.80 11.75 14.58
CA ASP A 99 -5.59 12.00 15.77
C ASP A 99 -5.30 10.99 16.91
N LEU A 100 -4.79 9.81 16.59
CA LEU A 100 -4.42 8.79 17.57
C LEU A 100 -2.98 8.98 18.05
N LYS A 101 -2.74 8.73 19.34
CA LYS A 101 -1.43 8.91 20.00
C LYS A 101 -0.31 8.11 19.31
N ASP A 102 -0.60 6.89 18.86
CA ASP A 102 0.33 5.97 18.20
C ASP A 102 0.11 5.89 16.68
N GLY A 103 -0.76 6.77 16.12
CA GLY A 103 -1.13 6.75 14.70
C GLY A 103 -1.86 5.49 14.25
N GLY A 104 -2.39 4.69 15.19
CA GLY A 104 -3.08 3.42 14.93
C GLY A 104 -2.16 2.20 14.90
N ALA A 105 -0.92 2.30 15.36
CA ALA A 105 0.04 1.19 15.36
C ALA A 105 -0.43 -0.02 16.16
N SER A 106 -1.02 0.21 17.35
CA SER A 106 -1.61 -0.85 18.17
C SER A 106 -2.74 -1.56 17.44
N PHE A 107 -3.58 -0.82 16.71
CA PHE A 107 -4.69 -1.40 15.96
C PHE A 107 -4.22 -2.28 14.78
N PHE A 108 -3.12 -1.90 14.11
CA PHE A 108 -2.45 -2.77 13.14
C PHE A 108 -1.98 -4.07 13.79
N ALA A 109 -1.30 -3.97 14.93
CA ALA A 109 -0.79 -5.14 15.65
C ALA A 109 -1.92 -6.08 16.11
N ASP A 110 -3.00 -5.55 16.65
CA ASP A 110 -4.19 -6.31 17.05
C ASP A 110 -4.85 -7.00 15.86
N THR A 111 -4.94 -6.31 14.72
CA THR A 111 -5.49 -6.89 13.48
C THR A 111 -4.63 -8.06 13.01
N VAL A 112 -3.30 -7.91 12.97
CA VAL A 112 -2.38 -9.01 12.60
C VAL A 112 -2.53 -10.21 13.54
N ASN A 113 -2.52 -9.97 14.84
CA ASN A 113 -2.62 -11.03 15.85
C ASN A 113 -3.97 -11.77 15.73
N THR A 114 -5.07 -11.02 15.53
CA THR A 114 -6.41 -11.58 15.37
C THR A 114 -6.56 -12.39 14.07
N VAL A 115 -5.99 -11.92 12.97
CA VAL A 115 -5.99 -12.68 11.71
C VAL A 115 -5.18 -13.96 11.86
N ARG A 116 -4.00 -13.88 12.46
CA ARG A 116 -3.09 -15.03 12.62
C ARG A 116 -3.63 -16.06 13.61
N SER A 117 -4.38 -15.67 14.64
CA SER A 117 -5.00 -16.62 15.58
C SER A 117 -5.99 -17.59 14.92
N LYS A 118 -6.58 -17.20 13.78
CA LYS A 118 -7.52 -18.03 13.00
C LYS A 118 -6.92 -18.62 11.72
N SER A 119 -5.71 -18.15 11.33
CA SER A 119 -5.01 -18.54 10.09
C SER A 119 -3.50 -18.44 10.32
N ALA A 120 -2.91 -19.43 10.99
CA ALA A 120 -1.52 -19.37 11.48
C ALA A 120 -0.47 -19.14 10.37
N ASP A 121 -0.65 -19.78 9.22
CA ASP A 121 0.33 -19.75 8.10
C ASP A 121 0.16 -18.59 7.14
N ILE A 122 -0.86 -17.74 7.36
CA ILE A 122 -1.15 -16.63 6.45
C ILE A 122 0.01 -15.63 6.40
N LYS A 123 0.36 -15.22 5.20
CA LYS A 123 1.30 -14.12 5.00
C LYS A 123 0.55 -12.79 5.02
N ILE A 124 1.07 -11.84 5.81
CA ILE A 124 0.41 -10.54 6.03
C ILE A 124 1.36 -9.42 5.61
N GLU A 125 0.98 -8.66 4.60
CA GLU A 125 1.62 -7.41 4.23
C GLU A 125 0.86 -6.25 4.87
N LEU A 126 1.59 -5.34 5.51
CA LEU A 126 1.02 -4.11 6.07
C LEU A 126 1.51 -2.90 5.27
N LEU A 127 0.59 -2.19 4.62
CA LEU A 127 0.86 -0.87 4.06
C LEU A 127 0.54 0.18 5.12
N ILE A 128 1.59 0.68 5.76
CA ILE A 128 1.50 1.55 6.93
C ILE A 128 1.67 3.04 6.59
N PRO A 129 1.09 3.96 7.38
CA PRO A 129 1.44 5.39 7.33
C PRO A 129 2.84 5.61 7.93
N ASP A 130 3.32 6.86 7.90
CA ASP A 130 4.63 7.21 8.47
C ASP A 130 4.66 7.32 10.01
N PHE A 131 3.52 7.16 10.68
CA PHE A 131 3.34 7.32 12.14
C PHE A 131 4.01 8.60 12.68
N LYS A 132 4.04 9.70 11.90
CA LYS A 132 4.79 10.93 12.22
C LYS A 132 6.28 10.69 12.56
N GLY A 133 6.85 9.57 12.11
CA GLY A 133 8.23 9.16 12.37
C GLY A 133 8.46 8.46 13.72
N SER A 134 7.40 8.07 14.42
CA SER A 134 7.50 7.36 15.70
C SER A 134 8.13 5.97 15.53
N LYS A 135 9.32 5.79 16.10
CA LYS A 135 10.00 4.48 16.14
C LYS A 135 9.25 3.47 17.01
N ASP A 136 8.62 3.92 18.10
CA ASP A 136 7.87 3.04 18.99
C ASP A 136 6.60 2.51 18.33
N ALA A 137 5.88 3.35 17.59
CA ALA A 137 4.75 2.92 16.78
C ALA A 137 5.18 1.88 15.73
N LEU A 138 6.26 2.13 14.99
CA LEU A 138 6.81 1.17 14.03
C LEU A 138 7.23 -0.15 14.71
N LYS A 139 7.89 -0.08 15.87
CA LYS A 139 8.28 -1.25 16.67
C LYS A 139 7.06 -2.07 17.12
N THR A 140 5.97 -1.41 17.52
CA THR A 140 4.71 -2.07 17.88
C THR A 140 4.16 -2.89 16.72
N VAL A 141 4.13 -2.30 15.51
CA VAL A 141 3.68 -2.99 14.29
C VAL A 141 4.60 -4.17 13.96
N ILE A 142 5.92 -3.99 13.98
CA ILE A 142 6.88 -5.06 13.62
C ILE A 142 6.85 -6.21 14.61
N ARG A 143 6.61 -5.96 15.89
CA ARG A 143 6.46 -7.01 16.93
C ARG A 143 5.28 -7.95 16.66
N SER A 144 4.24 -7.53 15.93
CA SER A 144 3.18 -8.43 15.46
C SER A 144 3.62 -9.38 14.34
N ARG A 145 4.88 -9.26 13.87
CA ARG A 145 5.55 -10.11 12.88
C ARG A 145 4.82 -10.16 11.52
N PRO A 146 4.49 -9.03 10.88
CA PRO A 146 4.01 -9.06 9.50
C PRO A 146 5.08 -9.66 8.58
N SER A 147 4.65 -10.26 7.46
CA SER A 147 5.56 -10.81 6.45
C SER A 147 6.28 -9.72 5.66
N VAL A 148 5.60 -8.58 5.44
CA VAL A 148 6.13 -7.41 4.73
C VAL A 148 5.64 -6.14 5.39
N ILE A 149 6.55 -5.18 5.57
CA ILE A 149 6.23 -3.78 5.88
C ILE A 149 6.35 -2.98 4.59
N ASN A 150 5.23 -2.44 4.15
CA ASN A 150 5.13 -1.58 2.98
C ASN A 150 4.86 -0.13 3.45
N HIS A 151 5.66 0.82 2.96
CA HIS A 151 5.43 2.25 3.16
C HIS A 151 5.79 3.00 1.88
N ASN A 152 4.79 3.59 1.23
CA ASN A 152 4.97 4.25 -0.06
C ASN A 152 5.64 5.63 0.08
N LEU A 153 6.59 5.93 -0.79
CA LEU A 153 7.06 7.30 -1.04
C LEU A 153 6.05 8.12 -1.84
N GLU A 154 5.24 7.46 -2.64
CA GLU A 154 4.20 7.97 -3.55
C GLU A 154 4.74 8.66 -4.79
N VAL A 155 5.65 9.62 -4.65
CA VAL A 155 6.27 10.41 -5.73
C VAL A 155 7.70 10.77 -5.38
N PRO A 156 8.55 11.18 -6.34
CA PRO A 156 9.84 11.81 -6.09
C PRO A 156 9.74 13.03 -5.17
N SER A 157 10.80 13.31 -4.41
CA SER A 157 10.85 14.37 -3.37
C SER A 157 10.40 15.74 -3.84
N VAL A 158 10.74 16.11 -5.07
CA VAL A 158 10.39 17.41 -5.69
C VAL A 158 8.89 17.64 -5.84
N LEU A 159 8.09 16.58 -5.83
CA LEU A 159 6.63 16.66 -5.96
C LEU A 159 5.87 16.63 -4.64
N TYR A 160 6.55 16.54 -3.49
CA TYR A 160 5.85 16.42 -2.19
C TYR A 160 4.92 17.60 -1.91
N SER A 161 5.38 18.84 -2.11
CA SER A 161 4.52 20.03 -1.96
C SER A 161 3.36 20.02 -2.96
N TYR A 162 3.60 19.55 -4.20
CA TYR A 162 2.56 19.49 -5.24
C TYR A 162 1.43 18.52 -4.88
N ILE A 163 1.75 17.42 -4.22
CA ILE A 163 0.76 16.43 -3.75
C ILE A 163 0.18 16.77 -2.37
N ASN A 164 0.42 17.95 -1.84
CA ASN A 164 -0.01 18.39 -0.50
C ASN A 164 0.60 17.54 0.62
N ARG A 165 1.90 17.28 0.54
CA ARG A 165 2.71 16.71 1.62
C ARG A 165 3.88 17.64 1.94
N ASP A 166 4.22 17.78 3.23
CA ASP A 166 5.43 18.50 3.64
C ASP A 166 6.67 17.80 3.03
N PRO A 167 7.59 18.53 2.35
CA PRO A 167 8.81 17.96 1.80
C PRO A 167 9.65 17.17 2.81
N LYS A 168 9.63 17.56 4.09
CA LYS A 168 10.29 16.83 5.19
C LYS A 168 9.77 15.39 5.35
N ASN A 169 8.55 15.14 4.91
CA ASN A 169 7.95 13.80 4.98
C ASN A 169 8.59 12.81 4.02
N TYR A 170 9.27 13.26 2.95
CA TYR A 170 10.04 12.37 2.08
C TYR A 170 11.17 11.68 2.85
N VAL A 171 11.99 12.44 3.55
CA VAL A 171 13.08 11.90 4.38
C VAL A 171 12.51 11.04 5.54
N ARG A 172 11.39 11.47 6.13
CA ARG A 172 10.70 10.68 7.15
C ARG A 172 10.26 9.31 6.61
N SER A 173 9.68 9.27 5.42
CA SER A 173 9.24 8.04 4.77
C SER A 173 10.41 7.08 4.50
N LEU A 174 11.55 7.59 4.03
CA LEU A 174 12.78 6.80 3.88
C LEU A 174 13.25 6.23 5.22
N LYS A 175 13.22 7.04 6.29
CA LYS A 175 13.59 6.58 7.64
C LYS A 175 12.65 5.51 8.18
N VAL A 176 11.35 5.52 7.84
CA VAL A 176 10.42 4.44 8.20
C VAL A 176 10.86 3.12 7.56
N ILE A 177 11.19 3.13 6.26
CA ILE A 177 11.66 1.95 5.53
C ILE A 177 13.00 1.45 6.11
N GLU A 178 13.97 2.34 6.28
CA GLU A 178 15.28 2.03 6.85
C GLU A 178 15.16 1.42 8.26
N ASN A 179 14.36 2.03 9.13
CA ASN A 179 14.14 1.52 10.47
C ASN A 179 13.42 0.15 10.47
N ALA A 180 12.42 -0.03 9.61
CA ALA A 180 11.76 -1.33 9.46
C ALA A 180 12.76 -2.41 9.04
N LYS A 181 13.65 -2.11 8.09
CA LYS A 181 14.70 -3.01 7.67
C LYS A 181 15.69 -3.34 8.79
N LYS A 182 16.17 -2.34 9.54
CA LYS A 182 17.04 -2.53 10.71
C LYS A 182 16.38 -3.38 11.81
N MET A 183 15.05 -3.40 11.89
CA MET A 183 14.30 -4.25 12.81
C MET A 183 14.00 -5.64 12.24
N GLY A 184 14.58 -6.02 11.09
CA GLY A 184 14.49 -7.36 10.48
C GLY A 184 13.29 -7.59 9.58
N ALA A 185 12.50 -6.56 9.24
CA ALA A 185 11.37 -6.72 8.34
C ALA A 185 11.83 -6.82 6.86
N TYR A 186 11.08 -7.57 6.05
CA TYR A 186 11.10 -7.36 4.60
C TYR A 186 10.34 -6.06 4.29
N THR A 187 10.96 -5.21 3.47
CA THR A 187 10.49 -3.86 3.21
C THR A 187 10.03 -3.69 1.77
N LYS A 188 8.99 -2.89 1.61
CA LYS A 188 8.43 -2.54 0.31
C LYS A 188 8.08 -1.06 0.26
N SER A 189 8.19 -0.49 -0.93
CA SER A 189 7.70 0.85 -1.21
C SER A 189 6.98 0.91 -2.56
N GLY A 190 6.27 1.99 -2.80
CA GLY A 190 5.61 2.26 -4.07
C GLY A 190 5.76 3.72 -4.47
N ILE A 191 5.88 3.94 -5.77
CA ILE A 191 5.81 5.26 -6.38
C ILE A 191 4.81 5.27 -7.55
N MET A 192 4.24 6.43 -7.75
CA MET A 192 3.44 6.75 -8.94
C MET A 192 4.25 7.64 -9.86
N VAL A 193 4.10 7.43 -11.17
CA VAL A 193 4.68 8.28 -12.22
C VAL A 193 3.56 8.92 -13.06
N GLY A 194 3.83 10.09 -13.62
CA GLY A 194 2.89 10.83 -14.46
C GLY A 194 2.30 12.09 -13.82
N LEU A 195 2.91 12.59 -12.74
CA LEU A 195 2.52 13.82 -12.02
C LEU A 195 3.39 15.04 -12.35
N GLY A 196 4.40 14.88 -13.23
CA GLY A 196 5.29 15.96 -13.68
C GLY A 196 6.74 15.81 -13.24
N GLU A 197 7.09 14.64 -12.70
CA GLU A 197 8.47 14.24 -12.48
C GLU A 197 9.18 13.97 -13.82
N ASP A 198 10.51 14.11 -13.83
CA ASP A 198 11.37 13.66 -14.91
C ASP A 198 12.20 12.42 -14.50
N TYR A 199 12.91 11.83 -15.46
CA TYR A 199 13.72 10.63 -15.22
C TYR A 199 14.80 10.84 -14.14
N PRO A 200 15.58 11.92 -14.08
CA PRO A 200 16.54 12.16 -13.00
C PRO A 200 15.91 12.10 -11.61
N HIS A 201 14.70 12.66 -11.42
CA HIS A 201 14.00 12.63 -10.14
C HIS A 201 13.57 11.19 -9.75
N ILE A 202 13.11 10.39 -10.72
CA ILE A 202 12.76 8.98 -10.50
C ILE A 202 14.01 8.18 -10.12
N ILE A 203 15.10 8.37 -10.87
CA ILE A 203 16.38 7.68 -10.61
C ILE A 203 16.94 8.04 -9.22
N GLN A 204 16.84 9.32 -8.82
CA GLN A 204 17.23 9.71 -7.47
C GLN A 204 16.38 8.98 -6.41
N THR A 205 15.08 8.83 -6.65
CA THR A 205 14.19 8.09 -5.74
C THR A 205 14.59 6.61 -5.61
N PHE A 206 15.05 5.98 -6.69
CA PHE A 206 15.57 4.60 -6.63
C PHE A 206 16.85 4.50 -5.79
N LYS A 207 17.79 5.47 -5.96
CA LYS A 207 18.98 5.57 -5.11
C LYS A 207 18.64 5.71 -3.63
N ASP A 208 17.67 6.57 -3.32
CA ASP A 208 17.22 6.82 -1.96
C ASP A 208 16.60 5.57 -1.33
N LEU A 209 15.74 4.85 -2.07
CA LEU A 209 15.15 3.59 -1.64
C LEU A 209 16.21 2.49 -1.43
N ARG A 210 17.15 2.37 -2.36
CA ARG A 210 18.28 1.45 -2.23
C ARG A 210 19.12 1.75 -0.98
N ASN A 211 19.41 3.03 -0.72
CA ASN A 211 20.15 3.45 0.46
C ASN A 211 19.37 3.19 1.77
N ALA A 212 18.03 3.27 1.72
CA ALA A 212 17.15 2.85 2.82
C ALA A 212 17.01 1.31 2.93
N SER A 213 17.72 0.53 2.09
CA SER A 213 17.68 -0.93 2.04
C SER A 213 16.27 -1.48 1.78
N CYS A 214 15.51 -0.82 0.91
CA CYS A 214 14.19 -1.29 0.47
C CYS A 214 14.34 -2.54 -0.40
N ASP A 215 13.64 -3.64 -0.04
CA ASP A 215 13.75 -4.91 -0.77
C ASP A 215 12.89 -4.93 -2.03
N MET A 216 11.69 -4.35 -1.98
CA MET A 216 10.69 -4.43 -3.04
C MET A 216 10.17 -3.04 -3.45
N LEU A 217 9.95 -2.83 -4.74
CA LEU A 217 9.41 -1.58 -5.28
C LEU A 217 8.25 -1.85 -6.24
N THR A 218 7.19 -1.07 -6.13
CA THR A 218 6.13 -0.97 -7.13
C THR A 218 6.17 0.38 -7.83
N ILE A 219 6.06 0.38 -9.16
CA ILE A 219 6.03 1.58 -10.00
C ILE A 219 4.76 1.55 -10.83
N GLY A 220 3.83 2.49 -10.60
CA GLY A 220 2.54 2.52 -11.28
C GLY A 220 2.23 3.86 -11.93
N GLN A 221 1.41 3.86 -12.98
CA GLN A 221 0.88 5.10 -13.56
C GLN A 221 -0.07 5.78 -12.57
N TYR A 222 0.15 7.06 -12.30
CA TYR A 222 -0.87 7.87 -11.66
C TYR A 222 -2.12 7.96 -12.56
N LEU A 223 -3.28 7.69 -11.98
CA LEU A 223 -4.57 7.86 -12.64
C LEU A 223 -5.43 8.78 -11.81
N GLN A 224 -6.00 9.81 -12.44
CA GLN A 224 -6.88 10.75 -11.79
C GLN A 224 -8.20 10.06 -11.41
N ALA A 225 -8.40 9.79 -10.12
CA ALA A 225 -9.57 9.07 -9.63
C ALA A 225 -10.86 9.89 -9.66
N THR A 226 -10.76 11.21 -9.46
CA THR A 226 -11.88 12.16 -9.54
C THR A 226 -11.41 13.48 -10.16
N LYS A 227 -12.35 14.31 -10.66
CA LYS A 227 -12.03 15.64 -11.23
C LYS A 227 -11.34 16.59 -10.22
N SER A 228 -11.51 16.36 -8.92
CA SER A 228 -10.87 17.15 -7.86
C SER A 228 -9.42 16.74 -7.55
N ASN A 229 -8.99 15.54 -7.99
CA ASN A 229 -7.62 15.10 -7.85
C ASN A 229 -6.72 15.77 -8.91
N LEU A 230 -5.40 15.69 -8.71
CA LEU A 230 -4.42 16.24 -9.63
C LEU A 230 -4.59 15.68 -11.05
N PRO A 231 -4.45 16.48 -12.10
CA PRO A 231 -4.48 15.99 -13.47
C PRO A 231 -3.24 15.14 -13.77
N VAL A 232 -3.41 14.13 -14.64
CA VAL A 232 -2.28 13.40 -15.20
C VAL A 232 -1.47 14.32 -16.12
N LYS A 233 -0.17 14.38 -15.91
CA LYS A 233 0.76 15.20 -16.73
C LYS A 233 1.38 14.41 -17.88
N LYS A 234 1.63 13.12 -17.65
CA LYS A 234 2.22 12.21 -18.65
C LYS A 234 1.66 10.80 -18.46
N TYR A 235 1.38 10.12 -19.56
CA TYR A 235 1.16 8.68 -19.60
C TYR A 235 2.43 8.00 -20.09
N TYR A 236 3.02 7.17 -19.22
CA TYR A 236 4.20 6.38 -19.57
C TYR A 236 3.81 5.18 -20.42
N THR A 237 4.63 4.86 -21.41
CA THR A 237 4.46 3.68 -22.28
C THR A 237 4.88 2.39 -21.54
N PRO A 238 4.47 1.20 -22.03
CA PRO A 238 4.97 -0.07 -21.49
C PRO A 238 6.50 -0.16 -21.51
N ASP A 239 7.16 0.32 -22.56
CA ASP A 239 8.62 0.30 -22.69
C ASP A 239 9.29 1.22 -21.65
N GLU A 240 8.72 2.39 -21.35
CA GLU A 240 9.19 3.26 -20.28
C GLU A 240 9.03 2.58 -18.91
N PHE A 241 7.95 1.84 -18.65
CA PHE A 241 7.80 1.06 -17.43
C PHE A 241 8.81 -0.06 -17.33
N GLU A 242 9.12 -0.77 -18.41
CA GLU A 242 10.17 -1.80 -18.41
C GLU A 242 11.55 -1.19 -18.20
N TYR A 243 11.85 -0.04 -18.81
CA TYR A 243 13.08 0.73 -18.55
C TYR A 243 13.22 1.10 -17.06
N LEU A 244 12.15 1.63 -16.43
CA LEU A 244 12.16 1.96 -15.01
C LEU A 244 12.38 0.72 -14.13
N LYS A 245 11.77 -0.41 -14.49
CA LYS A 245 11.95 -1.68 -13.78
C LYS A 245 13.39 -2.17 -13.85
N THR A 246 13.95 -2.29 -15.05
CA THR A 246 15.32 -2.77 -15.26
C THR A 246 16.34 -1.86 -14.59
N THR A 247 16.11 -0.54 -14.65
CA THR A 247 16.95 0.44 -13.96
C THR A 247 16.91 0.28 -12.44
N ALA A 248 15.73 0.14 -11.84
CA ALA A 248 15.62 -0.05 -10.39
C ALA A 248 16.27 -1.37 -9.92
N LEU A 249 16.12 -2.45 -10.70
CA LEU A 249 16.79 -3.73 -10.43
C LEU A 249 18.32 -3.59 -10.53
N SER A 250 18.84 -2.95 -11.58
CA SER A 250 20.28 -2.73 -11.76
C SER A 250 20.92 -1.88 -10.66
N MET A 251 20.11 -1.05 -9.98
CA MET A 251 20.54 -0.27 -8.82
C MET A 251 20.53 -1.06 -7.49
N GLY A 252 20.10 -2.33 -7.51
CA GLY A 252 20.15 -3.22 -6.36
C GLY A 252 18.86 -3.30 -5.53
N ILE A 253 17.72 -2.82 -6.05
CA ILE A 253 16.41 -3.17 -5.49
C ILE A 253 16.11 -4.62 -5.91
N LYS A 254 15.86 -5.51 -4.96
CA LYS A 254 15.80 -6.95 -5.20
C LYS A 254 14.63 -7.36 -6.11
N GLN A 255 13.45 -6.80 -5.86
CA GLN A 255 12.24 -7.12 -6.64
C GLN A 255 11.50 -5.85 -7.04
N VAL A 256 11.13 -5.77 -8.32
CA VAL A 256 10.40 -4.61 -8.86
C VAL A 256 9.19 -5.09 -9.67
N GLU A 257 8.03 -4.53 -9.38
CA GLU A 257 6.84 -4.64 -10.21
C GLU A 257 6.53 -3.28 -10.82
N SER A 258 6.45 -3.19 -12.15
CA SER A 258 6.31 -1.91 -12.86
C SER A 258 5.31 -2.04 -14.00
N GLY A 259 4.42 -1.07 -14.15
CA GLY A 259 3.46 -1.07 -15.23
C GLY A 259 2.29 -0.13 -15.02
N PRO A 260 1.51 0.14 -16.08
CA PRO A 260 0.44 1.15 -16.06
C PRO A 260 -0.65 0.91 -15.01
N LEU A 261 -0.97 -0.34 -14.74
CA LEU A 261 -2.00 -0.74 -13.77
C LEU A 261 -1.42 -1.20 -12.43
N VAL A 262 -0.09 -1.19 -12.26
CA VAL A 262 0.54 -1.57 -10.99
C VAL A 262 0.11 -0.62 -9.88
N ARG A 263 -0.16 -1.19 -8.72
CA ARG A 263 -0.49 -0.52 -7.46
C ARG A 263 0.30 -1.22 -6.34
N SER A 264 0.43 -0.58 -5.18
CA SER A 264 1.24 -1.13 -4.06
C SER A 264 0.85 -2.56 -3.68
N SER A 265 -0.44 -2.91 -3.78
CA SER A 265 -0.94 -4.25 -3.44
C SER A 265 -1.16 -5.14 -4.66
N TYR A 266 -0.89 -4.65 -5.89
CA TYR A 266 -1.11 -5.44 -7.09
C TYR A 266 -0.08 -6.56 -7.18
N ARG A 267 -0.56 -7.80 -7.32
CA ARG A 267 0.27 -9.02 -7.32
C ARG A 267 1.28 -9.09 -6.16
N ALA A 268 0.87 -8.61 -4.98
CA ALA A 268 1.75 -8.52 -3.82
C ALA A 268 2.28 -9.90 -3.40
N TYR A 269 1.45 -10.95 -3.49
CA TYR A 269 1.87 -12.33 -3.23
C TYR A 269 2.96 -12.82 -4.19
N ASP A 270 2.83 -12.54 -5.48
CA ASP A 270 3.82 -12.95 -6.48
C ASP A 270 5.17 -12.25 -6.24
N LEU A 271 5.14 -10.96 -5.91
CA LEU A 271 6.34 -10.18 -5.60
C LEU A 271 7.05 -10.73 -4.35
N TYR A 272 6.28 -11.02 -3.30
CA TYR A 272 6.80 -11.64 -2.09
C TYR A 272 7.42 -13.02 -2.36
N ASN A 273 6.75 -13.88 -3.13
CA ASN A 273 7.26 -15.21 -3.45
C ASN A 273 8.54 -15.18 -4.28
N ARG A 274 8.67 -14.21 -5.22
CA ARG A 274 9.94 -14.03 -5.95
C ARG A 274 11.08 -13.67 -4.99
N LEU A 275 10.83 -12.77 -4.04
CA LEU A 275 11.84 -12.41 -3.03
C LEU A 275 12.25 -13.60 -2.17
N MET A 276 11.29 -14.46 -1.77
CA MET A 276 11.57 -15.63 -0.93
C MET A 276 12.32 -16.75 -1.65
N LYS A 277 12.27 -16.81 -2.97
CA LYS A 277 13.02 -17.79 -3.77
C LYS A 277 14.50 -17.43 -3.96
N GLU A 278 14.86 -16.17 -3.71
CA GLU A 278 16.23 -15.66 -3.80
C GLU A 278 16.99 -15.79 -2.47
N HIS A 279 16.32 -16.24 -1.41
CA HIS A 279 16.85 -16.48 -0.07
C HIS A 279 16.72 -17.94 0.32
#